data_1cef4d1a1d9b0d573864e9d5f3e6462f
#
_entry.id   1cef4d1a1d9b0d573864e9d5f3e6462f
#
_cell.length_a   1.000
_cell.length_b   1.000
_cell.length_c   1.000
_cell.angle_alpha   90.00
_cell.angle_beta   90.00
_cell.angle_gamma   90.00
#
_symmetry.space_group_name_H-M   'P 1'
#
loop_
_entity.id
_entity.type
_entity.pdbx_description
1 polymer ?
#
loop_
_entity_poly.entity_id
_entity_poly.type
_entity_poly.pdbx_seq_one_letter_code
_entity_poly.pdbx_strand_id
1 'polypeptide(L)'
;MVNVLLLGATGTAGRALAKRLMNTLDCHVTLFSRHAGEMYAGAHNVTVVSGDATEAETLASAVRGQDVVYSAISGDRLPQIAQNLVTAMTEHQVSRLIFMGAIGIYNEIPRETGGSQYNLDSEPEQIPNRESVDIIEASGLNYTILRPGFLEDGNEDDYFLTRRGEPAKGYVTSLPSVVKLAMDLIYDERLYSRESIGITRDMTI
;
A
#
# COMPACT_ATOMS: atom_id res chain seq x y z
N MET A 1 -4.08 -13.98 -16.41
CA MET A 1 -3.07 -12.91 -16.28
C MET A 1 -3.75 -11.78 -15.53
N VAL A 2 -3.17 -11.31 -14.44
CA VAL A 2 -3.70 -10.22 -13.60
C VAL A 2 -3.02 -8.92 -13.99
N ASN A 3 -3.80 -7.86 -14.24
CA ASN A 3 -3.29 -6.52 -14.53
C ASN A 3 -3.20 -5.73 -13.22
N VAL A 4 -2.00 -5.35 -12.82
CA VAL A 4 -1.73 -4.66 -11.56
C VAL A 4 -1.19 -3.26 -11.82
N LEU A 5 -1.90 -2.24 -11.31
CA LEU A 5 -1.35 -0.90 -11.21
C LEU A 5 -0.58 -0.75 -9.88
N LEU A 6 0.72 -0.51 -9.97
CA LEU A 6 1.57 -0.22 -8.81
C LEU A 6 1.89 1.27 -8.75
N LEU A 7 1.22 1.99 -7.85
CA LEU A 7 1.49 3.39 -7.56
C LEU A 7 2.63 3.52 -6.55
N GLY A 8 3.51 4.47 -6.78
CA GLY A 8 4.71 4.66 -5.95
C GLY A 8 5.81 3.64 -6.27
N ALA A 9 5.88 3.16 -7.52
CA ALA A 9 6.80 2.11 -7.97
C ALA A 9 8.30 2.43 -7.73
N THR A 10 8.68 3.68 -7.52
CA THR A 10 10.08 4.10 -7.26
C THR A 10 10.43 4.23 -5.77
N GLY A 11 9.45 4.12 -4.86
CA GLY A 11 9.65 4.12 -3.41
C GLY A 11 10.22 2.78 -2.89
N THR A 12 10.62 2.71 -1.63
CA THR A 12 11.24 1.51 -1.03
C THR A 12 10.36 0.27 -1.19
N ALA A 13 9.13 0.31 -0.70
CA ALA A 13 8.18 -0.81 -0.81
C ALA A 13 7.77 -1.06 -2.27
N GLY A 14 7.51 0.02 -3.03
CA GLY A 14 7.12 -0.08 -4.44
C GLY A 14 8.17 -0.76 -5.30
N ARG A 15 9.46 -0.43 -5.15
CA ARG A 15 10.56 -1.08 -5.88
C ARG A 15 10.68 -2.57 -5.55
N ALA A 16 10.55 -2.91 -4.27
CA ALA A 16 10.63 -4.31 -3.84
C ALA A 16 9.47 -5.13 -4.43
N LEU A 17 8.26 -4.60 -4.40
CA LEU A 17 7.09 -5.24 -5.01
C LEU A 17 7.18 -5.27 -6.53
N ALA A 18 7.60 -4.18 -7.19
CA ALA A 18 7.81 -4.12 -8.64
C ALA A 18 8.74 -5.26 -9.10
N LYS A 19 9.88 -5.43 -8.41
CA LYS A 19 10.83 -6.52 -8.70
C LYS A 19 10.17 -7.90 -8.64
N ARG A 20 9.29 -8.14 -7.67
CA ARG A 20 8.60 -9.42 -7.52
C ARG A 20 7.57 -9.62 -8.64
N LEU A 21 6.73 -8.61 -8.92
CA LEU A 21 5.71 -8.65 -9.96
C LEU A 21 6.29 -8.85 -11.37
N MET A 22 7.36 -8.13 -11.70
CA MET A 22 8.06 -8.24 -13.00
C MET A 22 8.59 -9.66 -13.27
N ASN A 23 8.85 -10.44 -12.24
CA ASN A 23 9.34 -11.83 -12.33
C ASN A 23 8.20 -12.87 -12.21
N THR A 24 6.95 -12.44 -12.25
CA THR A 24 5.78 -13.33 -12.12
C THR A 24 5.10 -13.51 -13.47
N LEU A 25 4.98 -14.75 -13.94
CA LEU A 25 4.54 -15.07 -15.31
C LEU A 25 3.11 -14.65 -15.64
N ASP A 26 2.20 -14.74 -14.69
CA ASP A 26 0.76 -14.47 -14.90
C ASP A 26 0.36 -13.05 -14.44
N CYS A 27 1.29 -12.11 -14.46
CA CYS A 27 1.07 -10.73 -14.10
C CYS A 27 1.54 -9.77 -15.21
N HIS A 28 0.71 -8.78 -15.52
CA HIS A 28 1.13 -7.58 -16.23
C HIS A 28 1.11 -6.40 -15.26
N VAL A 29 2.26 -5.77 -15.03
CA VAL A 29 2.36 -4.66 -14.09
C VAL A 29 2.49 -3.32 -14.83
N THR A 30 1.67 -2.35 -14.40
CA THR A 30 1.81 -0.94 -14.75
C THR A 30 2.52 -0.24 -13.60
N LEU A 31 3.75 0.21 -13.84
CA LEU A 31 4.60 0.89 -12.87
C LEU A 31 4.39 2.40 -12.97
N PHE A 32 3.75 2.97 -11.93
CA PHE A 32 3.41 4.39 -11.90
C PHE A 32 4.18 5.13 -10.82
N SER A 33 4.90 6.17 -11.22
CA SER A 33 5.44 7.19 -10.32
C SER A 33 5.98 8.38 -11.12
N ARG A 34 6.32 9.48 -10.45
CA ARG A 34 6.88 10.68 -11.12
C ARG A 34 8.16 10.40 -11.92
N HIS A 35 8.98 9.46 -11.46
CA HIS A 35 10.28 9.10 -12.06
C HIS A 35 10.31 7.65 -12.58
N ALA A 36 9.14 7.06 -12.89
CA ALA A 36 9.08 5.67 -13.35
C ALA A 36 9.85 5.47 -14.67
N GLY A 37 9.70 6.39 -15.63
CA GLY A 37 10.38 6.32 -16.93
C GLY A 37 11.89 6.31 -16.83
N GLU A 38 12.48 7.02 -15.87
CA GLU A 38 13.92 7.03 -15.63
C GLU A 38 14.39 5.71 -15.00
N MET A 39 13.68 5.26 -13.96
CA MET A 39 14.07 4.08 -13.18
C MET A 39 13.87 2.77 -13.93
N TYR A 40 12.83 2.68 -14.75
CA TYR A 40 12.45 1.46 -15.46
C TYR A 40 12.70 1.54 -16.96
N ALA A 41 13.61 2.45 -17.38
CA ALA A 41 14.04 2.54 -18.77
C ALA A 41 14.55 1.19 -19.28
N GLY A 42 13.96 0.69 -20.37
CA GLY A 42 14.33 -0.62 -20.94
C GLY A 42 13.76 -1.84 -20.22
N ALA A 43 12.90 -1.68 -19.23
CA ALA A 43 12.16 -2.81 -18.65
C ALA A 43 11.23 -3.43 -19.71
N HIS A 44 11.19 -4.76 -19.77
CA HIS A 44 10.37 -5.51 -20.70
C HIS A 44 9.15 -6.12 -20.01
N ASN A 45 8.08 -6.32 -20.76
CA ASN A 45 6.83 -6.93 -20.28
C ASN A 45 6.12 -6.14 -19.16
N VAL A 46 6.32 -4.82 -19.12
CA VAL A 46 5.69 -3.91 -18.18
C VAL A 46 5.20 -2.66 -18.90
N THR A 47 4.19 -2.01 -18.35
CA THR A 47 3.83 -0.64 -18.74
C THR A 47 4.46 0.34 -17.76
N VAL A 48 5.12 1.37 -18.25
CA VAL A 48 5.77 2.39 -17.42
C VAL A 48 5.07 3.72 -17.63
N VAL A 49 4.56 4.30 -16.54
CA VAL A 49 3.83 5.58 -16.55
C VAL A 49 4.52 6.58 -15.63
N SER A 50 5.08 7.63 -16.19
CA SER A 50 5.57 8.78 -15.41
C SER A 50 4.42 9.77 -15.21
N GLY A 51 4.01 9.97 -13.95
CA GLY A 51 2.89 10.84 -13.61
C GLY A 51 2.81 11.16 -12.12
N ASP A 52 2.06 12.21 -11.80
CA ASP A 52 1.71 12.58 -10.43
C ASP A 52 0.29 12.05 -10.11
N ALA A 53 0.16 11.26 -9.05
CA ALA A 53 -1.12 10.69 -8.63
C ALA A 53 -2.13 11.75 -8.10
N THR A 54 -1.68 12.98 -7.87
CA THR A 54 -2.58 14.11 -7.55
C THR A 54 -3.27 14.68 -8.79
N GLU A 55 -2.82 14.31 -9.99
CA GLU A 55 -3.45 14.68 -11.27
C GLU A 55 -4.51 13.63 -11.61
N ALA A 56 -5.78 13.99 -11.43
CA ALA A 56 -6.90 13.06 -11.53
C ALA A 56 -6.98 12.36 -12.90
N GLU A 57 -6.79 13.08 -14.01
CA GLU A 57 -6.87 12.51 -15.36
C GLU A 57 -5.73 11.51 -15.64
N THR A 58 -4.52 11.84 -15.21
CA THR A 58 -3.34 10.98 -15.34
C THR A 58 -3.54 9.69 -14.57
N LEU A 59 -4.04 9.79 -13.33
CA LEU A 59 -4.33 8.64 -12.49
C LEU A 59 -5.48 7.78 -13.05
N ALA A 60 -6.58 8.41 -13.50
CA ALA A 60 -7.72 7.71 -14.08
C ALA A 60 -7.32 6.92 -15.33
N SER A 61 -6.47 7.51 -16.18
CA SER A 61 -5.94 6.83 -17.36
C SER A 61 -5.11 5.59 -17.01
N ALA A 62 -4.34 5.63 -15.91
CA ALA A 62 -3.54 4.50 -15.43
C ALA A 62 -4.39 3.40 -14.78
N VAL A 63 -5.49 3.77 -14.12
CA VAL A 63 -6.43 2.83 -13.47
C VAL A 63 -7.23 2.02 -14.49
N ARG A 64 -7.51 2.59 -15.65
CA ARG A 64 -8.34 1.93 -16.66
C ARG A 64 -7.80 0.57 -17.09
N GLY A 65 -8.65 -0.46 -17.01
CA GLY A 65 -8.31 -1.82 -17.45
C GLY A 65 -7.41 -2.60 -16.50
N GLN A 66 -7.22 -2.10 -15.29
CA GLN A 66 -6.54 -2.84 -14.24
C GLN A 66 -7.50 -3.77 -13.48
N ASP A 67 -6.99 -4.88 -12.95
CA ASP A 67 -7.74 -5.77 -12.07
C ASP A 67 -7.53 -5.38 -10.60
N VAL A 68 -6.32 -4.94 -10.26
CA VAL A 68 -5.90 -4.57 -8.90
C VAL A 68 -5.09 -3.28 -8.93
N VAL A 69 -5.34 -2.39 -7.97
CA VAL A 69 -4.49 -1.24 -7.68
C VAL A 69 -3.78 -1.45 -6.35
N TYR A 70 -2.45 -1.36 -6.36
CA TYR A 70 -1.63 -1.31 -5.15
C TYR A 70 -1.02 0.08 -5.01
N SER A 71 -1.28 0.77 -3.91
CA SER A 71 -0.71 2.09 -3.61
C SER A 71 0.35 2.00 -2.52
N ALA A 72 1.61 2.28 -2.87
CA ALA A 72 2.76 2.43 -1.96
C ALA A 72 3.23 3.90 -1.87
N ILE A 73 2.33 4.85 -2.13
CA ILE A 73 2.64 6.29 -2.01
C ILE A 73 2.57 6.69 -0.54
N SER A 74 3.41 7.63 -0.14
CA SER A 74 3.40 8.28 1.17
C SER A 74 3.52 9.80 1.03
N GLY A 75 3.21 10.53 2.09
CA GLY A 75 3.38 11.98 2.18
C GLY A 75 2.07 12.75 2.35
N ASP A 76 2.18 14.07 2.47
CA ASP A 76 1.10 14.96 2.90
C ASP A 76 -0.10 15.02 1.93
N ARG A 77 0.11 14.65 0.66
CA ARG A 77 -0.94 14.67 -0.37
C ARG A 77 -1.74 13.36 -0.48
N LEU A 78 -1.52 12.43 0.46
CA LEU A 78 -2.23 11.15 0.47
C LEU A 78 -3.76 11.27 0.44
N PRO A 79 -4.41 12.20 1.19
CA PRO A 79 -5.86 12.34 1.14
C PRO A 79 -6.40 12.70 -0.25
N GLN A 80 -5.72 13.60 -0.95
CA GLN A 80 -6.07 13.95 -2.34
C GLN A 80 -5.91 12.74 -3.27
N ILE A 81 -4.81 11.98 -3.11
CA ILE A 81 -4.55 10.78 -3.92
C ILE A 81 -5.60 9.71 -3.62
N ALA A 82 -5.97 9.49 -2.36
CA ALA A 82 -7.02 8.55 -1.98
C ALA A 82 -8.37 8.93 -2.61
N GLN A 83 -8.74 10.21 -2.60
CA GLN A 83 -9.96 10.69 -3.23
C GLN A 83 -9.94 10.46 -4.74
N ASN A 84 -8.84 10.80 -5.42
CA ASN A 84 -8.66 10.56 -6.84
C ASN A 84 -8.74 9.06 -7.18
N LEU A 85 -8.12 8.21 -6.35
CA LEU A 85 -8.18 6.75 -6.53
C LEU A 85 -9.59 6.20 -6.43
N VAL A 86 -10.33 6.58 -5.39
CA VAL A 86 -11.71 6.14 -5.20
C VAL A 86 -12.58 6.56 -6.38
N THR A 87 -12.42 7.80 -6.85
CA THR A 87 -13.15 8.31 -8.02
C THR A 87 -12.81 7.52 -9.28
N ALA A 88 -11.51 7.42 -9.63
CA ALA A 88 -11.05 6.76 -10.84
C ALA A 88 -11.40 5.26 -10.86
N MET A 89 -11.23 4.57 -9.74
CA MET A 89 -11.55 3.15 -9.63
C MET A 89 -13.05 2.90 -9.76
N THR A 90 -13.89 3.77 -9.19
CA THR A 90 -15.36 3.69 -9.32
C THR A 90 -15.79 3.91 -10.76
N GLU A 91 -15.28 4.94 -11.42
CA GLU A 91 -15.59 5.29 -12.82
C GLU A 91 -15.18 4.18 -13.80
N HIS A 92 -14.05 3.54 -13.56
CA HIS A 92 -13.52 2.48 -14.43
C HIS A 92 -13.88 1.06 -13.98
N GLN A 93 -14.73 0.91 -12.95
CA GLN A 93 -15.21 -0.38 -12.41
C GLN A 93 -14.07 -1.30 -11.94
N VAL A 94 -12.99 -0.72 -11.43
CA VAL A 94 -11.89 -1.42 -10.78
C VAL A 94 -12.17 -1.46 -9.28
N SER A 95 -12.43 -2.64 -8.71
CA SER A 95 -12.90 -2.74 -7.32
C SER A 95 -11.78 -2.98 -6.31
N ARG A 96 -10.73 -3.73 -6.68
CA ARG A 96 -9.70 -4.20 -5.73
C ARG A 96 -8.63 -3.15 -5.51
N LEU A 97 -8.54 -2.63 -4.27
CA LEU A 97 -7.54 -1.68 -3.82
C LEU A 97 -6.74 -2.26 -2.65
N ILE A 98 -5.41 -2.29 -2.76
CA ILE A 98 -4.50 -2.52 -1.65
C ILE A 98 -3.79 -1.20 -1.38
N PHE A 99 -4.00 -0.62 -0.20
CA PHE A 99 -3.48 0.70 0.14
C PHE A 99 -2.53 0.59 1.33
N MET A 100 -1.29 1.03 1.14
CA MET A 100 -0.35 1.17 2.24
C MET A 100 -0.68 2.41 3.05
N GLY A 101 -1.15 2.19 4.29
CA GLY A 101 -1.17 3.17 5.34
C GLY A 101 0.08 3.01 6.23
N ALA A 102 -0.08 3.25 7.51
CA ALA A 102 0.98 3.08 8.51
C ALA A 102 0.42 2.51 9.82
N ILE A 103 1.25 1.77 10.57
CA ILE A 103 0.92 1.40 11.94
C ILE A 103 0.85 2.67 12.80
N GLY A 104 0.01 2.68 13.83
CA GLY A 104 -0.17 3.84 14.73
C GLY A 104 -1.31 4.78 14.35
N ILE A 105 -1.90 4.66 13.14
CA ILE A 105 -3.00 5.54 12.71
C ILE A 105 -4.31 5.37 13.51
N TYR A 106 -4.42 4.34 14.32
CA TYR A 106 -5.54 4.09 15.24
C TYR A 106 -5.10 4.16 16.71
N ASN A 107 -3.91 4.68 17.01
CA ASN A 107 -3.30 4.69 18.35
C ASN A 107 -3.08 3.29 18.93
N GLU A 108 -2.81 2.32 18.07
CA GLU A 108 -2.76 0.89 18.42
C GLU A 108 -1.39 0.38 18.87
N ILE A 109 -0.34 1.22 18.88
CA ILE A 109 1.00 0.81 19.30
C ILE A 109 1.10 0.92 20.83
N PRO A 110 1.23 -0.21 21.55
CA PRO A 110 1.32 -0.20 22.99
C PRO A 110 2.63 0.41 23.50
N ARG A 111 2.63 0.94 24.73
CA ARG A 111 3.83 1.55 25.36
C ARG A 111 4.94 0.53 25.57
N GLU A 112 4.59 -0.69 25.91
CA GLU A 112 5.51 -1.82 26.17
C GLU A 112 6.35 -2.21 24.96
N THR A 113 5.90 -1.89 23.73
CA THR A 113 6.71 -2.11 22.52
C THR A 113 7.79 -1.04 22.31
N GLY A 114 7.77 0.05 23.08
CA GLY A 114 8.67 1.19 22.90
C GLY A 114 8.34 2.12 21.76
N GLY A 115 7.22 1.90 21.04
CA GLY A 115 6.85 2.64 19.82
C GLY A 115 5.64 3.57 19.97
N SER A 116 5.10 3.79 21.16
CA SER A 116 3.85 4.56 21.35
C SER A 116 3.92 6.03 20.90
N GLN A 117 5.13 6.60 20.79
CA GLN A 117 5.34 7.96 20.25
C GLN A 117 4.98 8.07 18.75
N TYR A 118 4.89 6.94 18.04
CA TYR A 118 4.50 6.90 16.61
C TYR A 118 2.99 6.72 16.40
N ASN A 119 2.21 6.75 17.47
CA ASN A 119 0.76 6.81 17.40
C ASN A 119 0.26 8.17 16.91
N LEU A 120 -0.88 8.19 16.26
CA LEU A 120 -1.51 9.40 15.70
C LEU A 120 -1.60 10.55 16.71
N ASP A 121 -1.95 10.27 17.98
CA ASP A 121 -2.07 11.29 19.03
C ASP A 121 -0.75 11.95 19.37
N SER A 122 0.38 11.30 19.10
CA SER A 122 1.73 11.80 19.40
C SER A 122 2.50 12.25 18.16
N GLU A 123 2.09 11.78 16.96
CA GLU A 123 2.78 11.98 15.69
C GLU A 123 1.84 12.57 14.64
N PRO A 124 1.73 13.92 14.56
CA PRO A 124 0.84 14.59 13.62
C PRO A 124 1.12 14.26 12.14
N GLU A 125 2.32 13.78 11.79
CA GLU A 125 2.65 13.33 10.44
C GLU A 125 1.83 12.09 10.01
N GLN A 126 1.17 11.43 10.95
CA GLN A 126 0.21 10.33 10.68
C GLN A 126 -1.17 10.83 10.19
N ILE A 127 -1.49 12.12 10.34
CA ILE A 127 -2.80 12.67 9.95
C ILE A 127 -3.14 12.37 8.49
N PRO A 128 -2.25 12.62 7.49
CA PRO A 128 -2.56 12.29 6.10
C PRO A 128 -2.80 10.79 5.85
N ASN A 129 -2.10 9.91 6.54
CA ASN A 129 -2.34 8.47 6.49
C ASN A 129 -3.75 8.14 7.00
N ARG A 130 -4.13 8.70 8.16
CA ARG A 130 -5.44 8.45 8.78
C ARG A 130 -6.58 8.96 7.90
N GLU A 131 -6.52 10.20 7.43
CA GLU A 131 -7.53 10.79 6.56
C GLU A 131 -7.71 10.01 5.26
N SER A 132 -6.62 9.56 4.65
CA SER A 132 -6.66 8.73 3.44
C SER A 132 -7.36 7.41 3.67
N VAL A 133 -7.08 6.76 4.80
CA VAL A 133 -7.73 5.52 5.20
C VAL A 133 -9.22 5.73 5.43
N ASP A 134 -9.63 6.83 6.09
CA ASP A 134 -11.04 7.16 6.29
C ASP A 134 -11.79 7.33 4.97
N ILE A 135 -11.18 8.00 3.97
CA ILE A 135 -11.74 8.15 2.62
C ILE A 135 -11.95 6.78 1.96
N ILE A 136 -10.96 5.89 2.06
CA ILE A 136 -11.02 4.57 1.43
C ILE A 136 -12.02 3.66 2.15
N GLU A 137 -12.04 3.66 3.48
CA GLU A 137 -12.98 2.87 4.30
C GLU A 137 -14.45 3.29 4.06
N ALA A 138 -14.69 4.58 3.75
CA ALA A 138 -16.00 5.10 3.38
C ALA A 138 -16.41 4.76 1.95
N SER A 139 -15.49 4.28 1.10
CA SER A 139 -15.75 3.94 -0.29
C SER A 139 -16.49 2.60 -0.46
N GLY A 140 -17.06 2.37 -1.64
CA GLY A 140 -17.63 1.07 -2.01
C GLY A 140 -16.62 0.02 -2.46
N LEU A 141 -15.31 0.32 -2.45
CA LEU A 141 -14.27 -0.54 -3.00
C LEU A 141 -14.05 -1.82 -2.17
N ASN A 142 -13.53 -2.85 -2.81
CA ASN A 142 -12.94 -4.01 -2.15
C ASN A 142 -11.51 -3.68 -1.72
N TYR A 143 -11.37 -2.93 -0.63
CA TYR A 143 -10.07 -2.49 -0.15
C TYR A 143 -9.44 -3.47 0.84
N THR A 144 -8.12 -3.43 0.94
CA THR A 144 -7.33 -3.85 2.10
C THR A 144 -6.38 -2.71 2.45
N ILE A 145 -6.48 -2.19 3.68
CA ILE A 145 -5.48 -1.26 4.21
C ILE A 145 -4.38 -2.09 4.85
N LEU A 146 -3.16 -1.96 4.34
CA LEU A 146 -1.98 -2.61 4.88
C LEU A 146 -1.18 -1.59 5.69
N ARG A 147 -1.02 -1.81 7.00
CA ARG A 147 -0.38 -0.87 7.94
C ARG A 147 0.97 -1.42 8.42
N PRO A 148 2.05 -1.24 7.64
CA PRO A 148 3.39 -1.59 8.11
C PRO A 148 3.89 -0.57 9.14
N GLY A 149 4.85 -1.01 9.95
CA GLY A 149 5.75 -0.15 10.72
C GLY A 149 6.91 0.36 9.87
N PHE A 150 7.97 0.83 10.51
CA PHE A 150 9.22 1.20 9.82
C PHE A 150 9.77 -0.01 9.08
N LEU A 151 10.07 0.19 7.80
CA LEU A 151 10.54 -0.88 6.93
C LEU A 151 12.04 -1.13 7.13
N GLU A 152 12.39 -2.36 7.46
CA GLU A 152 13.76 -2.82 7.63
C GLU A 152 14.02 -4.10 6.82
N ASP A 153 15.28 -4.45 6.68
CA ASP A 153 15.67 -5.74 6.13
C ASP A 153 15.21 -6.88 7.07
N GLY A 154 15.00 -8.06 6.52
CA GLY A 154 14.56 -9.22 7.32
C GLY A 154 14.10 -10.38 6.47
N ASN A 155 13.42 -11.33 7.11
CA ASN A 155 12.84 -12.49 6.45
C ASN A 155 11.38 -12.24 6.08
N GLU A 156 10.89 -12.94 5.07
CA GLU A 156 9.51 -12.81 4.60
C GLU A 156 8.45 -13.38 5.56
N ASP A 157 8.85 -14.21 6.53
CA ASP A 157 7.96 -14.80 7.54
C ASP A 157 8.08 -14.14 8.93
N ASP A 158 8.89 -13.09 9.06
CA ASP A 158 9.12 -12.39 10.32
C ASP A 158 8.08 -11.28 10.53
N TYR A 159 6.84 -11.68 10.78
CA TYR A 159 5.75 -10.73 11.05
C TYR A 159 4.58 -11.35 11.83
N PHE A 160 3.84 -10.48 12.51
CA PHE A 160 2.53 -10.73 13.08
C PHE A 160 1.50 -9.81 12.43
N LEU A 161 0.29 -10.35 12.21
CA LEU A 161 -0.83 -9.56 11.70
C LEU A 161 -1.76 -9.19 12.85
N THR A 162 -2.23 -7.95 12.83
CA THR A 162 -3.23 -7.46 13.77
C THR A 162 -4.35 -6.75 13.00
N ARG A 163 -5.60 -6.93 13.44
CA ARG A 163 -6.75 -6.24 12.86
C ARG A 163 -6.94 -4.86 13.50
N ARG A 164 -7.76 -4.05 12.87
CA ARG A 164 -8.22 -2.79 13.47
C ARG A 164 -8.86 -3.08 14.84
N GLY A 165 -8.44 -2.33 15.87
CA GLY A 165 -8.89 -2.50 17.25
C GLY A 165 -8.07 -3.48 18.09
N GLU A 166 -7.16 -4.24 17.47
CA GLU A 166 -6.18 -5.07 18.18
C GLU A 166 -4.89 -4.28 18.43
N PRO A 167 -4.22 -4.46 19.57
CA PRO A 167 -2.93 -3.83 19.82
C PRO A 167 -1.87 -4.38 18.87
N ALA A 168 -1.06 -3.47 18.31
CA ALA A 168 0.07 -3.84 17.47
C ALA A 168 1.13 -4.60 18.27
N LYS A 169 1.84 -5.53 17.63
CA LYS A 169 2.93 -6.27 18.24
C LYS A 169 4.27 -5.51 18.25
N GLY A 170 4.34 -4.43 17.46
CA GLY A 170 5.52 -3.61 17.34
C GLY A 170 5.28 -2.43 16.41
N TYR A 171 6.36 -1.78 16.01
CA TYR A 171 6.36 -0.62 15.10
C TYR A 171 7.41 -0.75 13.98
N VAL A 172 8.00 -1.93 13.82
CA VAL A 172 8.98 -2.27 12.77
C VAL A 172 8.44 -3.42 11.93
N THR A 173 8.71 -3.42 10.64
CA THR A 173 8.24 -4.44 9.69
C THR A 173 9.36 -4.87 8.76
N SER A 174 9.48 -6.17 8.53
CA SER A 174 10.34 -6.71 7.49
C SER A 174 9.81 -6.33 6.10
N LEU A 175 10.62 -5.69 5.27
CA LEU A 175 10.23 -5.35 3.90
C LEU A 175 9.85 -6.59 3.06
N PRO A 176 10.61 -7.72 3.13
CA PRO A 176 10.20 -8.96 2.47
C PRO A 176 8.82 -9.47 2.90
N SER A 177 8.43 -9.32 4.18
CA SER A 177 7.11 -9.71 4.67
C SER A 177 5.99 -8.88 4.05
N VAL A 178 6.20 -7.57 3.89
CA VAL A 178 5.24 -6.68 3.21
C VAL A 178 5.05 -7.12 1.76
N VAL A 179 6.15 -7.43 1.06
CA VAL A 179 6.10 -7.87 -0.34
C VAL A 179 5.37 -9.21 -0.46
N LYS A 180 5.63 -10.17 0.44
CA LYS A 180 4.95 -11.46 0.47
C LYS A 180 3.45 -11.27 0.65
N LEU A 181 3.04 -10.54 1.69
CA LEU A 181 1.61 -10.30 1.94
C LEU A 181 0.96 -9.51 0.79
N ALA A 182 1.67 -8.55 0.19
CA ALA A 182 1.17 -7.82 -0.98
C ALA A 182 0.88 -8.76 -2.16
N MET A 183 1.74 -9.73 -2.42
CA MET A 183 1.52 -10.75 -3.46
C MET A 183 0.27 -11.58 -3.15
N ASP A 184 0.12 -12.07 -1.91
CA ASP A 184 -1.05 -12.84 -1.50
C ASP A 184 -2.35 -12.05 -1.68
N LEU A 185 -2.36 -10.76 -1.32
CA LEU A 185 -3.50 -9.84 -1.48
C LEU A 185 -3.84 -9.53 -2.94
N ILE A 186 -2.85 -9.50 -3.82
CA ILE A 186 -3.02 -9.27 -5.26
C ILE A 186 -3.70 -10.48 -5.92
N TYR A 187 -3.34 -11.69 -5.50
CA TYR A 187 -3.85 -12.93 -6.11
C TYR A 187 -5.10 -13.51 -5.42
N ASP A 188 -5.43 -13.08 -4.22
CA ASP A 188 -6.72 -13.41 -3.57
C ASP A 188 -7.48 -12.15 -3.15
N GLU A 189 -8.44 -11.76 -3.97
CA GLU A 189 -9.26 -10.56 -3.72
C GLU A 189 -10.17 -10.67 -2.49
N ARG A 190 -10.38 -11.88 -1.96
CA ARG A 190 -11.18 -12.14 -0.75
C ARG A 190 -10.34 -12.04 0.51
N LEU A 191 -9.01 -12.17 0.38
CA LEU A 191 -8.11 -12.10 1.52
C LEU A 191 -8.15 -10.67 2.12
N TYR A 192 -8.54 -10.57 3.39
CA TYR A 192 -8.71 -9.31 4.12
C TYR A 192 -9.54 -8.25 3.37
N SER A 193 -10.59 -8.72 2.66
CA SER A 193 -11.53 -7.85 1.95
C SER A 193 -12.21 -6.91 2.94
N ARG A 194 -12.09 -5.60 2.70
CA ARG A 194 -12.61 -4.50 3.54
C ARG A 194 -12.08 -4.53 4.97
N GLU A 195 -10.83 -4.95 5.12
CA GLU A 195 -10.14 -4.96 6.41
C GLU A 195 -8.93 -4.03 6.42
N SER A 196 -8.55 -3.61 7.63
CA SER A 196 -7.33 -2.84 7.90
C SER A 196 -6.41 -3.69 8.77
N ILE A 197 -5.26 -4.09 8.19
CA ILE A 197 -4.34 -5.09 8.74
C ILE A 197 -3.00 -4.43 9.09
N GLY A 198 -2.63 -4.48 10.35
CA GLY A 198 -1.27 -4.18 10.82
C GLY A 198 -0.33 -5.34 10.52
N ILE A 199 0.87 -5.04 10.05
CA ILE A 199 1.94 -6.01 9.82
C ILE A 199 3.20 -5.49 10.52
N THR A 200 3.63 -6.15 11.60
CA THR A 200 4.80 -5.75 12.38
C THR A 200 5.55 -6.97 12.88
N ARG A 201 6.83 -6.80 13.22
CA ARG A 201 7.55 -7.77 14.04
C ARG A 201 6.98 -7.79 15.47
N ASP A 202 7.19 -8.90 16.19
CA ASP A 202 6.91 -8.93 17.62
C ASP A 202 8.04 -8.24 18.38
N MET A 203 7.68 -7.15 19.04
CA MET A 203 8.57 -6.37 19.93
C MET A 203 8.05 -6.36 21.37
N THR A 204 7.08 -7.22 21.69
CA THR A 204 6.60 -7.38 23.06
C THR A 204 7.63 -8.19 23.85
N ILE A 205 8.24 -7.56 24.86
CA ILE A 205 9.24 -8.18 25.74
C ILE A 205 8.52 -8.81 26.95
#